data_92d86628f4a0fab30af89ab1a8618f2f
#
_entry.id   92d86628f4a0fab30af89ab1a8618f2f
#
_cell.length_a   1.000
_cell.length_b   1.000
_cell.length_c   1.000
_cell.angle_alpha   90.00
_cell.angle_beta   90.00
_cell.angle_gamma   90.00
#
_symmetry.space_group_name_H-M   'P 1'
#
loop_
_entity.id
_entity.type
_entity.pdbx_description
1 polymer ?
#
loop_
_entity_poly.entity_id
_entity_poly.type
_entity_poly.pdbx_seq_one_letter_code
_entity_poly.pdbx_strand_id
1 'polypeptide(L)'
;MRPENYQARSQPPSNEFELNFGPNHPGIEGNYAFRVKLNGDQVLEARADAGYLHRGFEKLMEGRLWIQNIALVPRICVPDPVPMEVCYSLAIEEIGGLEVPERAKWIRVMQLEMSRLAAHLFAFGGHAATTGMYTTMFWGVADRDLILDRFEELTGGRVYSIYNIPGGVRRDVPEGFLDRLSSLLDYLESRLPDYDNLFFTNQVFVKRARGVGAMTQEQALKWGVTGPNLRATGLEFDVRRDDPYLVYDQLDFEIPTESGGDALARNLVRRAELKQSIRILRQVIERLPSIEGPIRCPIPNPLAWNVPAGEAYTRVESSKGELAYYVVSTGGDKPYRVHVRGPSSMHAVQVLEKLALGARLEDIAQIMFSLDACPPEVDR
;
A
#
# COMPACT_ATOMS: atom_id res chain seq x y z
N MET A 1 -57.83 -7.24 -6.03
CA MET A 1 -57.56 -7.83 -7.35
C MET A 1 -56.11 -8.19 -7.44
N ARG A 2 -55.73 -9.47 -7.49
CA ARG A 2 -54.38 -9.92 -7.76
C ARG A 2 -54.19 -9.94 -9.28
N PRO A 3 -53.05 -9.52 -9.83
CA PRO A 3 -52.83 -9.60 -11.28
C PRO A 3 -52.76 -11.08 -11.71
N GLU A 4 -53.54 -11.43 -12.73
CA GLU A 4 -53.75 -12.80 -13.23
C GLU A 4 -52.57 -13.44 -13.98
N ASN A 5 -51.34 -12.95 -13.87
CA ASN A 5 -50.18 -13.47 -14.59
C ASN A 5 -49.02 -13.88 -13.68
N TYR A 6 -49.29 -14.33 -12.45
CA TYR A 6 -48.29 -14.98 -11.64
C TYR A 6 -48.25 -16.48 -12.01
N GLN A 7 -47.59 -16.81 -13.12
CA GLN A 7 -47.18 -18.18 -13.38
C GLN A 7 -46.09 -18.55 -12.38
N ALA A 8 -46.44 -19.37 -11.40
CA ALA A 8 -45.45 -20.01 -10.53
C ALA A 8 -44.44 -20.76 -11.41
N ARG A 9 -43.22 -20.32 -11.45
CA ARG A 9 -42.10 -21.05 -12.10
C ARG A 9 -41.98 -22.38 -11.38
N SER A 10 -42.30 -23.47 -12.06
CA SER A 10 -42.21 -24.87 -11.59
C SER A 10 -40.81 -25.43 -11.62
N GLN A 11 -39.76 -24.59 -11.44
CA GLN A 11 -38.44 -25.06 -11.15
C GLN A 11 -38.27 -25.11 -9.63
N PRO A 12 -37.63 -26.17 -9.05
CA PRO A 12 -37.26 -26.16 -7.65
C PRO A 12 -36.47 -24.87 -7.41
N PRO A 13 -36.69 -24.18 -6.28
CA PRO A 13 -35.95 -22.96 -6.00
C PRO A 13 -34.47 -23.32 -6.07
N SER A 14 -33.75 -22.76 -7.06
CA SER A 14 -32.32 -22.84 -7.08
C SER A 14 -31.83 -22.17 -5.78
N ASN A 15 -31.01 -22.84 -4.98
CA ASN A 15 -30.39 -22.23 -3.81
C ASN A 15 -29.40 -21.14 -4.22
N GLU A 16 -29.41 -20.73 -5.48
CA GLU A 16 -28.56 -19.72 -6.06
C GLU A 16 -29.17 -18.33 -5.85
N PHE A 17 -28.38 -17.41 -5.37
CA PHE A 17 -28.75 -16.01 -5.24
C PHE A 17 -27.51 -15.10 -5.47
N GLU A 18 -27.76 -13.85 -5.82
CA GLU A 18 -26.72 -12.85 -5.97
C GLU A 18 -26.68 -11.95 -4.73
N LEU A 19 -25.46 -11.65 -4.27
CA LEU A 19 -25.21 -10.73 -3.17
C LEU A 19 -24.20 -9.67 -3.63
N ASN A 20 -24.52 -8.41 -3.32
CA ASN A 20 -23.65 -7.29 -3.57
C ASN A 20 -23.07 -6.77 -2.26
N PHE A 21 -21.74 -6.74 -2.17
CA PHE A 21 -21.02 -6.04 -1.13
C PHE A 21 -20.58 -4.68 -1.65
N GLY A 22 -20.89 -3.62 -0.93
CA GLY A 22 -20.46 -2.27 -1.29
C GLY A 22 -21.42 -1.53 -2.25
N PRO A 23 -21.05 -0.30 -2.68
CA PRO A 23 -19.73 0.33 -2.47
C PRO A 23 -19.41 0.76 -1.03
N ASN A 24 -20.38 0.81 -0.12
CA ASN A 24 -20.19 1.14 1.29
C ASN A 24 -20.71 -0.03 2.14
N HIS A 25 -19.79 -0.90 2.56
CA HIS A 25 -20.11 -2.07 3.37
C HIS A 25 -18.99 -2.33 4.37
N PRO A 26 -19.26 -2.60 5.66
CA PRO A 26 -18.21 -2.78 6.69
C PRO A 26 -17.31 -4.00 6.46
N GLY A 27 -17.73 -4.97 5.66
CA GLY A 27 -16.92 -6.13 5.26
C GLY A 27 -16.09 -5.90 3.98
N ILE A 28 -16.03 -4.67 3.49
CA ILE A 28 -15.25 -4.29 2.31
C ILE A 28 -14.29 -3.17 2.66
N GLU A 29 -13.09 -3.25 2.12
CA GLU A 29 -12.06 -2.23 2.30
C GLU A 29 -12.33 -1.03 1.37
N GLY A 30 -12.79 0.08 1.94
CA GLY A 30 -13.04 1.33 1.22
C GLY A 30 -14.29 1.33 0.31
N ASN A 31 -14.31 2.24 -0.66
CA ASN A 31 -15.43 2.38 -1.62
C ASN A 31 -15.20 1.50 -2.85
N TYR A 32 -15.68 0.29 -2.77
CA TYR A 32 -15.46 -0.77 -3.74
C TYR A 32 -16.64 -1.73 -3.71
N ALA A 33 -17.14 -2.20 -4.83
CA ALA A 33 -18.20 -3.19 -4.84
C ALA A 33 -17.68 -4.56 -5.29
N PHE A 34 -18.17 -5.59 -4.63
CA PHE A 34 -17.87 -6.98 -4.95
C PHE A 34 -19.15 -7.77 -5.03
N ARG A 35 -19.44 -8.27 -6.22
CA ARG A 35 -20.65 -9.05 -6.51
C ARG A 35 -20.31 -10.52 -6.50
N VAL A 36 -21.12 -11.29 -5.80
CA VAL A 36 -20.95 -12.74 -5.75
C VAL A 36 -22.27 -13.44 -6.05
N LYS A 37 -22.17 -14.53 -6.80
CA LYS A 37 -23.25 -15.49 -6.98
C LYS A 37 -22.97 -16.68 -6.08
N LEU A 38 -23.94 -17.06 -5.29
CA LEU A 38 -23.81 -18.06 -4.24
C LEU A 38 -24.72 -19.25 -4.51
N ASN A 39 -24.28 -20.43 -4.08
CA ASN A 39 -25.13 -21.60 -3.86
C ASN A 39 -24.99 -22.01 -2.39
N GLY A 40 -26.02 -21.71 -1.60
CA GLY A 40 -25.90 -21.75 -0.16
C GLY A 40 -24.87 -20.73 0.33
N ASP A 41 -23.78 -21.19 0.98
CA ASP A 41 -22.67 -20.34 1.45
C ASP A 41 -21.44 -20.34 0.51
N GLN A 42 -21.49 -21.15 -0.57
CA GLN A 42 -20.37 -21.30 -1.50
C GLN A 42 -20.44 -20.29 -2.66
N VAL A 43 -19.33 -19.63 -2.94
CA VAL A 43 -19.20 -18.68 -4.05
C VAL A 43 -19.02 -19.42 -5.37
N LEU A 44 -19.95 -19.25 -6.29
CA LEU A 44 -19.92 -19.80 -7.65
C LEU A 44 -19.27 -18.84 -8.65
N GLU A 45 -19.59 -17.55 -8.52
CA GLU A 45 -19.03 -16.49 -9.35
C GLU A 45 -18.70 -15.29 -8.47
N ALA A 46 -17.64 -14.59 -8.82
CA ALA A 46 -17.17 -13.40 -8.12
C ALA A 46 -16.73 -12.35 -9.13
N ARG A 47 -17.17 -11.11 -8.93
CA ARG A 47 -16.82 -9.98 -9.78
C ARG A 47 -16.54 -8.74 -8.95
N ALA A 48 -15.37 -8.19 -9.17
CA ALA A 48 -14.97 -6.90 -8.67
C ALA A 48 -15.57 -5.76 -9.51
N ASP A 49 -16.09 -4.75 -8.84
CA ASP A 49 -16.68 -3.56 -9.48
C ASP A 49 -15.97 -2.33 -8.93
N ALA A 50 -14.90 -1.92 -9.62
CA ALA A 50 -14.08 -0.75 -9.32
C ALA A 50 -14.66 0.49 -10.02
N GLY A 51 -14.16 1.69 -9.66
CA GLY A 51 -14.55 2.95 -10.29
C GLY A 51 -15.24 3.94 -9.34
N TYR A 52 -15.66 3.52 -8.15
CA TYR A 52 -16.36 4.39 -7.19
C TYR A 52 -15.47 5.50 -6.60
N LEU A 53 -14.16 5.33 -6.69
CA LEU A 53 -13.14 6.32 -6.29
C LEU A 53 -12.31 6.83 -7.47
N HIS A 54 -12.81 6.64 -8.71
CA HIS A 54 -12.12 7.17 -9.89
C HIS A 54 -12.17 8.69 -9.91
N ARG A 55 -11.00 9.30 -9.75
CA ARG A 55 -10.83 10.75 -9.65
C ARG A 55 -10.02 11.32 -10.82
N GLY A 56 -9.66 10.47 -11.79
CA GLY A 56 -8.94 10.86 -12.99
C GLY A 56 -7.52 11.39 -12.74
N PHE A 57 -6.80 10.87 -11.75
CA PHE A 57 -5.49 11.40 -11.36
C PHE A 57 -4.49 11.43 -12.51
N GLU A 58 -4.36 10.35 -13.27
CA GLU A 58 -3.44 10.32 -14.42
C GLU A 58 -3.74 11.46 -15.39
N LYS A 59 -5.02 11.69 -15.71
CA LYS A 59 -5.44 12.77 -16.61
C LYS A 59 -5.29 14.16 -16.00
N LEU A 60 -5.55 14.32 -14.72
CA LEU A 60 -5.32 15.58 -14.01
C LEU A 60 -3.84 15.94 -13.99
N MET A 61 -2.96 14.96 -13.85
CA MET A 61 -1.50 15.17 -13.82
C MET A 61 -0.97 15.64 -15.18
N GLU A 62 -1.54 15.20 -16.29
CA GLU A 62 -1.19 15.68 -17.64
C GLU A 62 -1.54 17.16 -17.86
N GLY A 63 -2.52 17.68 -17.14
CA GLY A 63 -2.96 19.08 -17.24
C GLY A 63 -2.24 20.05 -16.29
N ARG A 64 -1.41 19.57 -15.36
CA ARG A 64 -0.78 20.36 -14.29
C ARG A 64 0.73 20.41 -14.43
N LEU A 65 1.34 21.46 -13.84
CA LEU A 65 2.79 21.58 -13.78
C LEU A 65 3.40 20.40 -13.00
N TRP A 66 4.63 20.03 -13.34
CA TRP A 66 5.37 18.95 -12.69
C TRP A 66 5.31 19.05 -11.16
N ILE A 67 5.59 20.22 -10.60
CA ILE A 67 5.59 20.43 -9.16
C ILE A 67 4.18 20.40 -8.53
N GLN A 68 3.14 20.78 -9.27
CA GLN A 68 1.77 20.77 -8.76
C GLN A 68 1.24 19.35 -8.57
N ASN A 69 1.75 18.40 -9.32
CA ASN A 69 1.37 17.00 -9.22
C ASN A 69 1.78 16.38 -7.88
N ILE A 70 2.78 16.93 -7.18
CA ILE A 70 3.15 16.48 -5.83
C ILE A 70 1.99 16.61 -4.83
N ALA A 71 1.05 17.52 -5.07
CA ALA A 71 -0.16 17.61 -4.26
C ALA A 71 -1.19 16.52 -4.58
N LEU A 72 -1.12 15.91 -5.79
CA LEU A 72 -2.05 14.87 -6.23
C LEU A 72 -1.59 13.47 -5.86
N VAL A 73 -0.30 13.16 -6.11
CA VAL A 73 0.22 11.78 -6.03
C VAL A 73 0.01 11.10 -4.67
N PRO A 74 0.19 11.73 -3.49
CA PRO A 74 -0.02 11.07 -2.21
C PRO A 74 -1.48 10.69 -1.95
N ARG A 75 -2.41 11.28 -2.70
CA ARG A 75 -3.85 11.00 -2.58
C ARG A 75 -4.30 9.80 -3.41
N ILE A 76 -3.40 9.19 -4.16
CA ILE A 76 -3.67 7.96 -4.92
C ILE A 76 -3.78 6.79 -3.94
N CYS A 77 -2.84 6.65 -2.98
CA CYS A 77 -2.91 5.63 -1.94
C CYS A 77 -3.00 6.27 -0.55
N VAL A 78 -4.15 6.13 0.10
CA VAL A 78 -4.41 6.77 1.40
C VAL A 78 -3.61 6.16 2.56
N PRO A 79 -3.51 4.82 2.70
CA PRO A 79 -2.76 4.22 3.81
C PRO A 79 -1.24 4.35 3.68
N ASP A 80 -0.72 4.46 2.44
CA ASP A 80 0.72 4.47 2.14
C ASP A 80 1.06 5.54 1.08
N PRO A 81 0.97 6.84 1.42
CA PRO A 81 1.10 7.94 0.46
C PRO A 81 2.53 8.26 0.06
N VAL A 82 3.52 7.96 0.92
CA VAL A 82 4.93 8.35 0.70
C VAL A 82 5.57 7.67 -0.51
N PRO A 83 5.37 6.35 -0.75
CA PRO A 83 5.88 5.72 -1.98
C PRO A 83 5.37 6.38 -3.26
N MET A 84 4.14 6.92 -3.25
CA MET A 84 3.56 7.64 -4.40
C MET A 84 4.35 8.91 -4.70
N GLU A 85 4.71 9.70 -3.68
CA GLU A 85 5.52 10.91 -3.83
C GLU A 85 6.95 10.58 -4.29
N VAL A 86 7.57 9.58 -3.68
CA VAL A 86 8.96 9.21 -3.98
C VAL A 86 9.08 8.65 -5.39
N CYS A 87 8.21 7.70 -5.77
CA CYS A 87 8.28 7.07 -7.10
C CYS A 87 8.04 8.09 -8.23
N TYR A 88 7.07 8.97 -8.08
CA TYR A 88 6.84 10.06 -9.03
C TYR A 88 8.04 11.02 -9.11
N SER A 89 8.63 11.39 -7.97
CA SER A 89 9.80 12.28 -7.94
C SER A 89 11.00 11.63 -8.63
N LEU A 90 11.27 10.35 -8.38
CA LEU A 90 12.34 9.59 -9.04
C LEU A 90 12.19 9.59 -10.57
N ALA A 91 10.98 9.39 -11.09
CA ALA A 91 10.73 9.40 -12.54
C ALA A 91 11.06 10.76 -13.17
N ILE A 92 10.70 11.85 -12.51
CA ILE A 92 10.99 13.20 -13.00
C ILE A 92 12.49 13.53 -12.86
N GLU A 93 13.11 13.09 -11.79
CA GLU A 93 14.54 13.24 -11.52
C GLU A 93 15.37 12.54 -12.60
N GLU A 94 14.97 11.33 -13.00
CA GLU A 94 15.61 10.58 -14.08
C GLU A 94 15.51 11.32 -15.42
N ILE A 95 14.30 11.74 -15.84
CA ILE A 95 14.12 12.50 -17.10
C ILE A 95 14.86 13.85 -17.03
N GLY A 96 14.80 14.52 -15.87
CA GLY A 96 15.37 15.85 -15.66
C GLY A 96 16.88 15.86 -15.44
N GLY A 97 17.51 14.69 -15.27
CA GLY A 97 18.93 14.59 -14.94
C GLY A 97 19.29 15.25 -13.61
N LEU A 98 18.37 15.18 -12.61
CA LEU A 98 18.58 15.81 -11.30
C LEU A 98 19.35 14.89 -10.36
N GLU A 99 20.45 15.36 -9.83
CA GLU A 99 21.21 14.66 -8.79
C GLU A 99 20.64 15.00 -7.41
N VAL A 100 19.95 14.04 -6.81
CA VAL A 100 19.38 14.18 -5.45
C VAL A 100 20.51 14.10 -4.42
N PRO A 101 20.62 15.09 -3.52
CA PRO A 101 21.62 15.08 -2.46
C PRO A 101 21.49 13.87 -1.54
N GLU A 102 22.65 13.37 -1.05
CA GLU A 102 22.71 12.18 -0.21
C GLU A 102 21.82 12.30 1.03
N ARG A 103 21.89 13.44 1.74
CA ARG A 103 21.03 13.71 2.90
C ARG A 103 19.54 13.55 2.59
N ALA A 104 19.10 14.03 1.43
CA ALA A 104 17.70 13.89 1.01
C ALA A 104 17.30 12.44 0.75
N LYS A 105 18.19 11.61 0.20
CA LYS A 105 17.94 10.18 -0.02
C LYS A 105 17.69 9.46 1.30
N TRP A 106 18.49 9.72 2.33
CA TRP A 106 18.31 9.15 3.67
C TRP A 106 17.01 9.59 4.32
N ILE A 107 16.63 10.87 4.20
CA ILE A 107 15.37 11.39 4.72
C ILE A 107 14.17 10.72 4.00
N ARG A 108 14.25 10.51 2.68
CA ARG A 108 13.22 9.79 1.92
C ARG A 108 13.05 8.35 2.39
N VAL A 109 14.15 7.62 2.64
CA VAL A 109 14.09 6.25 3.19
C VAL A 109 13.47 6.25 4.59
N MET A 110 13.83 7.21 5.45
CA MET A 110 13.17 7.36 6.75
C MET A 110 11.65 7.46 6.63
N GLN A 111 11.18 8.29 5.72
CA GLN A 111 9.74 8.46 5.50
C GLN A 111 9.07 7.22 4.90
N LEU A 112 9.71 6.56 3.94
CA LEU A 112 9.19 5.34 3.33
C LEU A 112 8.96 4.26 4.39
N GLU A 113 9.91 4.05 5.30
CA GLU A 113 9.78 3.02 6.32
C GLU A 113 8.82 3.43 7.45
N MET A 114 8.74 4.73 7.82
CA MET A 114 7.67 5.22 8.70
C MET A 114 6.27 4.99 8.08
N SER A 115 6.12 5.24 6.78
CA SER A 115 4.87 5.01 6.04
C SER A 115 4.51 3.53 6.01
N ARG A 116 5.49 2.64 5.78
CA ARG A 116 5.32 1.19 5.81
C ARG A 116 4.84 0.70 7.17
N LEU A 117 5.46 1.17 8.27
CA LEU A 117 5.00 0.86 9.63
C LEU A 117 3.54 1.27 9.83
N ALA A 118 3.20 2.50 9.48
CA ALA A 118 1.84 3.02 9.61
C ALA A 118 0.82 2.23 8.77
N ALA A 119 1.20 1.85 7.54
CA ALA A 119 0.35 1.09 6.64
C ALA A 119 0.12 -0.35 7.13
N HIS A 120 1.15 -1.03 7.62
CA HIS A 120 1.00 -2.39 8.16
C HIS A 120 0.18 -2.44 9.46
N LEU A 121 0.35 -1.46 10.37
CA LEU A 121 -0.50 -1.32 11.55
C LEU A 121 -1.97 -1.14 11.17
N PHE A 122 -2.25 -0.38 10.14
CA PHE A 122 -3.61 -0.18 9.63
C PHE A 122 -4.16 -1.44 8.96
N ALA A 123 -3.35 -2.14 8.15
CA ALA A 123 -3.74 -3.33 7.41
C ALA A 123 -4.18 -4.47 8.34
N PHE A 124 -3.33 -4.85 9.31
CA PHE A 124 -3.71 -5.94 10.22
C PHE A 124 -4.81 -5.52 11.22
N GLY A 125 -4.87 -4.25 11.60
CA GLY A 125 -5.97 -3.71 12.39
C GLY A 125 -7.32 -3.87 11.67
N GLY A 126 -7.38 -3.49 10.38
CA GLY A 126 -8.53 -3.70 9.52
C GLY A 126 -8.90 -5.18 9.37
N HIS A 127 -7.90 -6.05 9.15
CA HIS A 127 -8.13 -7.48 9.05
C HIS A 127 -8.65 -8.09 10.38
N ALA A 128 -8.14 -7.64 11.52
CA ALA A 128 -8.61 -8.09 12.83
C ALA A 128 -10.10 -7.80 13.05
N ALA A 129 -10.59 -6.66 12.54
CA ALA A 129 -12.01 -6.31 12.62
C ALA A 129 -12.93 -7.33 11.92
N THR A 130 -12.48 -7.96 10.82
CA THR A 130 -13.25 -8.98 10.10
C THR A 130 -13.46 -10.26 10.91
N THR A 131 -12.64 -10.48 11.92
CA THR A 131 -12.79 -11.60 12.88
C THR A 131 -13.42 -11.19 14.21
N GLY A 132 -13.91 -9.95 14.31
CA GLY A 132 -14.49 -9.41 15.54
C GLY A 132 -13.45 -8.98 16.60
N MET A 133 -12.17 -8.97 16.25
CA MET A 133 -11.06 -8.61 17.16
C MET A 133 -10.84 -7.09 17.20
N TYR A 134 -11.86 -6.36 17.61
CA TYR A 134 -11.85 -4.88 17.61
C TYR A 134 -10.77 -4.27 18.50
N THR A 135 -10.35 -4.94 19.58
CA THR A 135 -9.24 -4.46 20.41
C THR A 135 -7.96 -4.32 19.59
N THR A 136 -7.64 -5.32 18.76
CA THR A 136 -6.47 -5.26 17.86
C THR A 136 -6.61 -4.13 16.85
N MET A 137 -7.81 -3.93 16.30
CA MET A 137 -8.08 -2.82 15.37
C MET A 137 -7.82 -1.46 16.04
N PHE A 138 -8.37 -1.23 17.24
CA PHE A 138 -8.19 0.04 17.96
C PHE A 138 -6.74 0.28 18.35
N TRP A 139 -6.00 -0.76 18.74
CA TRP A 139 -4.59 -0.63 19.05
C TRP A 139 -3.76 -0.32 17.80
N GLY A 140 -4.00 -1.02 16.69
CA GLY A 140 -3.31 -0.74 15.43
C GLY A 140 -3.52 0.69 14.96
N VAL A 141 -4.73 1.22 15.07
CA VAL A 141 -5.04 2.62 14.73
C VAL A 141 -4.39 3.59 15.72
N ALA A 142 -4.41 3.31 17.03
CA ALA A 142 -3.79 4.17 18.05
C ALA A 142 -2.25 4.22 17.90
N ASP A 143 -1.60 3.07 17.71
CA ASP A 143 -0.15 3.02 17.52
C ASP A 143 0.27 3.65 16.17
N ARG A 144 -0.56 3.50 15.13
CA ARG A 144 -0.39 4.23 13.87
C ARG A 144 -0.46 5.75 14.08
N ASP A 145 -1.36 6.22 14.92
CA ASP A 145 -1.56 7.66 15.18
C ASP A 145 -0.28 8.31 15.75
N LEU A 146 0.47 7.58 16.58
CA LEU A 146 1.78 8.04 17.08
C LEU A 146 2.83 8.22 15.95
N ILE A 147 2.74 7.41 14.89
CA ILE A 147 3.60 7.59 13.70
C ILE A 147 3.13 8.82 12.93
N LEU A 148 1.82 9.05 12.83
CA LEU A 148 1.27 10.24 12.17
C LEU A 148 1.66 11.53 12.90
N ASP A 149 1.83 11.52 14.22
CA ASP A 149 2.40 12.65 14.97
C ASP A 149 3.83 12.98 14.52
N ARG A 150 4.65 11.95 14.21
CA ARG A 150 6.00 12.16 13.65
C ARG A 150 5.92 12.70 12.22
N PHE A 151 4.95 12.25 11.41
CA PHE A 151 4.73 12.84 10.08
C PHE A 151 4.31 14.31 10.18
N GLU A 152 3.42 14.66 11.09
CA GLU A 152 2.99 16.04 11.31
C GLU A 152 4.15 16.94 11.73
N GLU A 153 4.99 16.47 12.64
CA GLU A 153 6.19 17.18 13.09
C GLU A 153 7.18 17.42 11.93
N LEU A 154 7.43 16.41 11.12
CA LEU A 154 8.39 16.49 10.02
C LEU A 154 7.86 17.30 8.84
N THR A 155 6.59 17.12 8.48
CA THR A 155 6.05 17.59 7.20
C THR A 155 4.98 18.66 7.32
N GLY A 156 4.31 18.75 8.48
CA GLY A 156 3.13 19.58 8.71
C GLY A 156 1.82 18.88 8.34
N GLY A 157 1.86 17.64 7.84
CA GLY A 157 0.70 16.84 7.46
C GLY A 157 0.72 15.46 8.10
N ARG A 158 -0.41 14.98 8.60
CA ARG A 158 -0.52 13.67 9.25
C ARG A 158 -0.55 12.52 8.24
N VAL A 159 -1.26 12.68 7.11
CA VAL A 159 -1.45 11.63 6.11
C VAL A 159 -0.75 11.99 4.79
N TYR A 160 -1.07 13.13 4.22
CA TYR A 160 -0.51 13.56 2.93
C TYR A 160 0.62 14.55 3.18
N SER A 161 1.85 14.04 3.11
CA SER A 161 3.04 14.79 3.50
C SER A 161 3.38 15.94 2.55
N ILE A 162 3.19 15.76 1.24
CA ILE A 162 3.59 16.72 0.19
C ILE A 162 5.03 17.21 0.47
N TYR A 163 5.92 16.28 0.74
CA TYR A 163 7.23 16.58 1.29
C TYR A 163 8.37 16.13 0.37
N ASN A 164 8.22 15.00 -0.29
CA ASN A 164 9.16 14.53 -1.29
C ASN A 164 8.88 15.25 -2.61
N ILE A 165 9.81 16.09 -3.01
CA ILE A 165 9.70 16.91 -4.22
C ILE A 165 10.82 16.54 -5.20
N PRO A 166 10.65 16.77 -6.51
CA PRO A 166 11.74 16.58 -7.45
C PRO A 166 13.01 17.31 -7.00
N GLY A 167 14.12 16.58 -6.99
CA GLY A 167 15.43 17.07 -6.55
C GLY A 167 15.70 16.97 -5.06
N GLY A 168 14.78 16.45 -4.22
CA GLY A 168 15.05 16.26 -2.80
C GLY A 168 13.83 16.28 -1.90
N VAL A 169 13.91 16.98 -0.77
CA VAL A 169 12.84 17.12 0.23
C VAL A 169 12.59 18.59 0.57
N ARG A 170 11.37 18.88 1.04
CA ARG A 170 10.92 20.26 1.25
C ARG A 170 11.57 20.95 2.46
N ARG A 171 11.88 20.23 3.52
CA ARG A 171 12.48 20.71 4.76
C ARG A 171 13.49 19.70 5.28
N ASP A 172 14.39 20.13 6.13
CA ASP A 172 15.26 19.23 6.87
C ASP A 172 14.55 18.65 8.11
N VAL A 173 15.16 17.66 8.72
CA VAL A 173 14.68 17.02 9.94
C VAL A 173 14.76 18.01 11.10
N PRO A 174 13.64 18.23 11.85
CA PRO A 174 13.65 19.14 12.99
C PRO A 174 14.59 18.69 14.10
N GLU A 175 15.07 19.64 14.90
CA GLU A 175 15.90 19.37 16.09
C GLU A 175 15.19 18.40 17.05
N GLY A 176 15.91 17.38 17.53
CA GLY A 176 15.42 16.37 18.45
C GLY A 176 14.40 15.39 17.85
N PHE A 177 14.10 15.50 16.55
CA PHE A 177 13.16 14.58 15.87
C PHE A 177 13.64 13.12 15.91
N LEU A 178 14.92 12.89 15.67
CA LEU A 178 15.49 11.53 15.63
C LEU A 178 15.40 10.85 17.01
N ASP A 179 15.58 11.59 18.11
CA ASP A 179 15.44 11.05 19.47
C ASP A 179 13.98 10.67 19.75
N ARG A 180 13.03 11.51 19.33
CA ARG A 180 11.59 11.22 19.47
C ARG A 180 11.16 10.05 18.60
N LEU A 181 11.72 9.92 17.39
CA LEU A 181 11.50 8.77 16.51
C LEU A 181 12.09 7.51 17.15
N SER A 182 13.31 7.56 17.70
CA SER A 182 13.93 6.43 18.41
C SER A 182 13.05 5.95 19.56
N SER A 183 12.56 6.87 20.39
CA SER A 183 11.66 6.55 21.50
C SER A 183 10.35 5.92 21.03
N LEU A 184 9.80 6.38 19.90
CA LEU A 184 8.63 5.75 19.28
C LEU A 184 8.94 4.31 18.80
N LEU A 185 10.11 4.08 18.21
CA LEU A 185 10.51 2.74 17.76
C LEU A 185 10.66 1.79 18.95
N ASP A 186 11.22 2.24 20.09
CA ASP A 186 11.29 1.45 21.33
C ASP A 186 9.91 1.06 21.82
N TYR A 187 8.97 2.00 21.80
CA TYR A 187 7.58 1.74 22.14
C TYR A 187 6.95 0.71 21.20
N LEU A 188 7.02 0.92 19.88
CA LEU A 188 6.43 0.03 18.88
C LEU A 188 7.03 -1.38 18.97
N GLU A 189 8.34 -1.49 19.18
CA GLU A 189 9.01 -2.78 19.35
C GLU A 189 8.50 -3.52 20.60
N SER A 190 8.27 -2.80 21.71
CA SER A 190 7.68 -3.36 22.94
C SER A 190 6.25 -3.87 22.76
N ARG A 191 5.51 -3.30 21.78
CA ARG A 191 4.12 -3.67 21.45
C ARG A 191 4.02 -4.94 20.59
N LEU A 192 5.10 -5.32 19.89
CA LEU A 192 5.05 -6.46 18.98
C LEU A 192 4.62 -7.78 19.62
N PRO A 193 5.10 -8.15 20.86
CA PRO A 193 4.60 -9.34 21.55
C PRO A 193 3.11 -9.26 21.91
N ASP A 194 2.58 -8.08 22.21
CA ASP A 194 1.16 -7.90 22.50
C ASP A 194 0.31 -8.19 21.25
N TYR A 195 0.74 -7.70 20.08
CA TYR A 195 0.09 -8.04 18.81
C TYR A 195 0.21 -9.52 18.47
N ASP A 196 1.36 -10.15 18.75
CA ASP A 196 1.53 -11.58 18.56
C ASP A 196 0.51 -12.37 19.40
N ASN A 197 0.39 -12.05 20.68
CA ASN A 197 -0.55 -12.73 21.58
C ASN A 197 -2.02 -12.45 21.25
N LEU A 198 -2.34 -11.19 20.93
CA LEU A 198 -3.73 -10.78 20.72
C LEU A 198 -4.26 -11.19 19.34
N PHE A 199 -3.43 -11.18 18.31
CA PHE A 199 -3.85 -11.38 16.93
C PHE A 199 -3.09 -12.50 16.21
N PHE A 200 -1.78 -12.37 15.95
CA PHE A 200 -1.07 -13.24 15.01
C PHE A 200 -1.00 -14.72 15.46
N THR A 201 -0.95 -15.00 16.75
CA THR A 201 -0.97 -16.36 17.31
C THR A 201 -2.31 -16.75 17.93
N ASN A 202 -3.30 -15.83 17.94
CA ASN A 202 -4.63 -16.09 18.46
C ASN A 202 -5.31 -17.20 17.67
N GLN A 203 -5.81 -18.23 18.36
CA GLN A 203 -6.39 -19.42 17.73
C GLN A 203 -7.63 -19.12 16.90
N VAL A 204 -8.39 -18.08 17.24
CA VAL A 204 -9.55 -17.66 16.43
C VAL A 204 -9.08 -17.14 15.07
N PHE A 205 -8.12 -16.20 15.07
CA PHE A 205 -7.57 -15.67 13.82
C PHE A 205 -6.87 -16.77 13.02
N VAL A 206 -5.99 -17.54 13.64
CA VAL A 206 -5.24 -18.61 12.95
C VAL A 206 -6.16 -19.61 12.25
N LYS A 207 -7.25 -20.03 12.92
CA LYS A 207 -8.23 -20.97 12.35
C LYS A 207 -9.06 -20.32 11.23
N ARG A 208 -9.32 -19.02 11.31
CA ARG A 208 -10.09 -18.27 10.31
C ARG A 208 -9.28 -17.85 9.10
N ALA A 209 -7.95 -17.78 9.20
CA ALA A 209 -7.06 -17.28 8.15
C ALA A 209 -6.24 -18.38 7.46
N ARG A 210 -5.97 -19.50 8.16
CA ARG A 210 -5.18 -20.60 7.63
C ARG A 210 -5.93 -21.33 6.50
N GLY A 211 -5.29 -21.45 5.34
CA GLY A 211 -5.83 -22.09 4.14
C GLY A 211 -6.86 -21.23 3.40
N VAL A 212 -7.26 -20.08 3.94
CA VAL A 212 -8.26 -19.20 3.30
C VAL A 212 -7.57 -18.33 2.25
N GLY A 213 -8.12 -18.31 1.03
CA GLY A 213 -7.59 -17.56 -0.10
C GLY A 213 -6.13 -17.93 -0.40
N ALA A 214 -5.79 -19.22 -0.33
CA ALA A 214 -4.46 -19.72 -0.64
C ALA A 214 -4.18 -19.63 -2.14
N MET A 215 -2.96 -19.23 -2.49
CA MET A 215 -2.44 -19.26 -3.86
C MET A 215 -1.03 -19.86 -3.88
N THR A 216 -0.73 -20.57 -4.96
CA THR A 216 0.62 -21.08 -5.18
C THR A 216 1.54 -19.99 -5.72
N GLN A 217 2.85 -20.21 -5.62
CA GLN A 217 3.86 -19.32 -6.19
C GLN A 217 3.67 -19.11 -7.71
N GLU A 218 3.37 -20.18 -8.46
CA GLU A 218 3.09 -20.13 -9.89
C GLU A 218 1.86 -19.26 -10.20
N GLN A 219 0.78 -19.43 -9.42
CA GLN A 219 -0.41 -18.62 -9.57
C GLN A 219 -0.13 -17.15 -9.26
N ALA A 220 0.62 -16.87 -8.20
CA ALA A 220 0.99 -15.50 -7.83
C ALA A 220 1.77 -14.79 -8.94
N LEU A 221 2.78 -15.45 -9.50
CA LEU A 221 3.55 -14.93 -10.64
C LEU A 221 2.67 -14.70 -11.87
N LYS A 222 1.85 -15.69 -12.23
CA LYS A 222 0.93 -15.59 -13.39
C LYS A 222 -0.08 -14.47 -13.26
N TRP A 223 -0.49 -14.13 -12.03
CA TRP A 223 -1.47 -13.07 -11.75
C TRP A 223 -0.83 -11.70 -11.49
N GLY A 224 0.51 -11.61 -11.56
CA GLY A 224 1.23 -10.36 -11.34
C GLY A 224 1.18 -9.86 -9.90
N VAL A 225 1.09 -10.78 -8.95
CA VAL A 225 1.12 -10.47 -7.51
C VAL A 225 2.52 -10.02 -7.11
N THR A 226 2.61 -9.00 -6.26
CA THR A 226 3.86 -8.46 -5.74
C THR A 226 3.78 -8.21 -4.24
N GLY A 227 4.89 -7.84 -3.63
CA GLY A 227 4.96 -7.45 -2.22
C GLY A 227 4.68 -8.55 -1.22
N PRO A 228 4.12 -8.23 -0.04
CA PRO A 228 3.83 -9.19 1.01
C PRO A 228 2.96 -10.36 0.55
N ASN A 229 2.07 -10.13 -0.42
CA ASN A 229 1.21 -11.18 -0.97
C ASN A 229 1.99 -12.22 -1.77
N LEU A 230 3.03 -11.80 -2.52
CA LEU A 230 3.94 -12.68 -3.23
C LEU A 230 4.89 -13.38 -2.25
N ARG A 231 5.47 -12.65 -1.30
CA ARG A 231 6.37 -13.19 -0.29
C ARG A 231 5.70 -14.24 0.61
N ALA A 232 4.39 -14.15 0.78
CA ALA A 232 3.59 -15.16 1.47
C ALA A 232 3.56 -16.53 0.76
N THR A 233 3.98 -16.62 -0.51
CA THR A 233 4.08 -17.87 -1.28
C THR A 233 5.48 -18.49 -1.28
N GLY A 234 6.42 -17.90 -0.53
CA GLY A 234 7.81 -18.37 -0.42
C GLY A 234 8.78 -17.74 -1.42
N LEU A 235 8.33 -16.81 -2.27
CA LEU A 235 9.21 -16.12 -3.19
C LEU A 235 9.84 -14.88 -2.53
N GLU A 236 11.15 -14.89 -2.43
CA GLU A 236 11.93 -13.77 -1.91
C GLU A 236 12.17 -12.75 -3.03
N PHE A 237 11.20 -11.84 -3.19
CA PHE A 237 11.30 -10.70 -4.12
C PHE A 237 10.88 -9.41 -3.43
N ASP A 238 11.75 -8.39 -3.53
CA ASP A 238 11.51 -7.05 -2.97
C ASP A 238 12.31 -6.02 -3.77
N VAL A 239 11.64 -5.00 -4.29
CA VAL A 239 12.28 -3.96 -5.13
C VAL A 239 13.44 -3.28 -4.40
N ARG A 240 13.38 -3.12 -3.07
CA ARG A 240 14.45 -2.52 -2.27
C ARG A 240 15.76 -3.30 -2.33
N ARG A 241 15.70 -4.60 -2.66
CA ARG A 241 16.85 -5.50 -2.74
C ARG A 241 17.20 -5.86 -4.19
N ASP A 242 16.18 -6.14 -5.02
CA ASP A 242 16.40 -6.64 -6.39
C ASP A 242 16.68 -5.53 -7.40
N ASP A 243 16.19 -4.30 -7.10
CA ASP A 243 16.45 -3.09 -7.89
C ASP A 243 16.58 -1.88 -6.93
N PRO A 244 17.69 -1.81 -6.18
CA PRO A 244 17.85 -0.84 -5.10
C PRO A 244 17.76 0.60 -5.59
N TYR A 245 17.00 1.39 -4.86
CA TYR A 245 16.84 2.83 -5.08
C TYR A 245 17.19 3.60 -3.81
N LEU A 246 17.45 4.90 -3.95
CA LEU A 246 17.92 5.78 -2.86
C LEU A 246 19.20 5.23 -2.20
N VAL A 247 19.08 4.76 -0.96
CA VAL A 247 20.20 4.22 -0.16
C VAL A 247 19.90 2.82 0.40
N TYR A 248 18.94 2.08 -0.17
CA TYR A 248 18.59 0.74 0.33
C TYR A 248 19.73 -0.29 0.16
N ASP A 249 20.62 -0.08 -0.81
CA ASP A 249 21.83 -0.88 -1.01
C ASP A 249 22.88 -0.73 0.12
N GLN A 250 22.75 0.33 0.94
CA GLN A 250 23.64 0.61 2.08
C GLN A 250 23.05 0.14 3.42
N LEU A 251 21.83 -0.44 3.41
CA LEU A 251 21.08 -0.82 4.59
C LEU A 251 21.03 -2.33 4.77
N ASP A 252 21.12 -2.76 6.02
CA ASP A 252 21.05 -4.16 6.40
C ASP A 252 19.63 -4.50 6.88
N PHE A 253 18.94 -5.34 6.10
CA PHE A 253 17.61 -5.87 6.42
C PHE A 253 17.35 -7.18 5.67
N GLU A 254 16.42 -7.96 6.17
CA GLU A 254 16.00 -9.23 5.59
C GLU A 254 14.68 -9.08 4.84
N ILE A 255 14.42 -9.95 3.87
CA ILE A 255 13.15 -10.02 3.15
C ILE A 255 12.34 -11.18 3.77
N PRO A 256 11.32 -10.90 4.59
CA PRO A 256 10.53 -11.94 5.20
C PRO A 256 9.68 -12.68 4.16
N THR A 257 9.67 -14.00 4.27
CA THR A 257 8.83 -14.87 3.44
C THR A 257 8.07 -15.87 4.30
N GLU A 258 6.94 -16.34 3.78
CA GLU A 258 6.13 -17.44 4.31
C GLU A 258 5.75 -18.37 3.16
N SER A 259 5.43 -19.62 3.45
CA SER A 259 5.15 -20.61 2.42
C SER A 259 3.67 -20.99 2.26
N GLY A 260 2.80 -20.47 3.15
CA GLY A 260 1.38 -20.84 3.17
C GLY A 260 0.55 -20.30 2.01
N GLY A 261 0.94 -19.16 1.43
CA GLY A 261 0.22 -18.49 0.35
C GLY A 261 -1.19 -18.01 0.71
N ASP A 262 -1.63 -18.17 1.96
CA ASP A 262 -2.97 -17.91 2.47
C ASP A 262 -3.07 -16.58 3.25
N ALA A 263 -4.24 -16.29 3.77
CA ALA A 263 -4.49 -15.06 4.53
C ALA A 263 -3.62 -14.97 5.79
N LEU A 264 -3.31 -16.09 6.45
CA LEU A 264 -2.42 -16.12 7.60
C LEU A 264 -0.99 -15.77 7.19
N ALA A 265 -0.45 -16.44 6.18
CA ALA A 265 0.90 -16.22 5.67
C ALA A 265 1.12 -14.75 5.26
N ARG A 266 0.14 -14.14 4.56
CA ARG A 266 0.21 -12.71 4.18
C ARG A 266 0.33 -11.78 5.38
N ASN A 267 -0.37 -12.08 6.47
CA ASN A 267 -0.28 -11.29 7.70
C ASN A 267 1.03 -11.53 8.45
N LEU A 268 1.54 -12.76 8.47
CA LEU A 268 2.83 -13.09 9.12
C LEU A 268 4.00 -12.39 8.42
N VAL A 269 3.98 -12.31 7.08
CA VAL A 269 4.95 -11.52 6.31
C VAL A 269 4.91 -10.05 6.76
N ARG A 270 3.73 -9.40 6.78
CA ARG A 270 3.60 -8.00 7.22
C ARG A 270 4.04 -7.81 8.67
N ARG A 271 3.74 -8.78 9.53
CA ARG A 271 4.23 -8.77 10.92
C ARG A 271 5.76 -8.78 11.00
N ALA A 272 6.41 -9.58 10.18
CA ALA A 272 7.87 -9.64 10.12
C ALA A 272 8.46 -8.36 9.51
N GLU A 273 7.80 -7.78 8.50
CA GLU A 273 8.21 -6.51 7.89
C GLU A 273 8.19 -5.33 8.86
N LEU A 274 7.26 -5.28 9.83
CA LEU A 274 7.30 -4.26 10.88
C LEU A 274 8.67 -4.24 11.59
N LYS A 275 9.21 -5.43 11.90
CA LYS A 275 10.52 -5.55 12.55
C LYS A 275 11.66 -5.09 11.64
N GLN A 276 11.59 -5.41 10.34
CA GLN A 276 12.60 -4.97 9.38
C GLN A 276 12.57 -3.44 9.16
N SER A 277 11.38 -2.84 9.08
CA SER A 277 11.26 -1.38 9.00
C SER A 277 11.83 -0.67 10.23
N ILE A 278 11.60 -1.21 11.44
CA ILE A 278 12.24 -0.70 12.67
C ILE A 278 13.76 -0.80 12.56
N ARG A 279 14.31 -1.95 12.09
CA ARG A 279 15.74 -2.16 11.89
C ARG A 279 16.35 -1.15 10.91
N ILE A 280 15.66 -0.89 9.80
CA ILE A 280 16.09 0.12 8.82
C ILE A 280 16.08 1.51 9.44
N LEU A 281 14.99 1.90 10.13
CA LEU A 281 14.87 3.21 10.76
C LEU A 281 15.95 3.47 11.81
N ARG A 282 16.35 2.46 12.59
CA ARG A 282 17.45 2.60 13.54
C ARG A 282 18.79 2.90 12.85
N GLN A 283 19.09 2.26 11.71
CA GLN A 283 20.27 2.55 10.92
C GLN A 283 20.23 3.97 10.34
N VAL A 284 19.05 4.42 9.92
CA VAL A 284 18.86 5.81 9.43
C VAL A 284 19.10 6.81 10.57
N ILE A 285 18.54 6.56 11.76
CA ILE A 285 18.71 7.42 12.94
C ILE A 285 20.19 7.55 13.32
N GLU A 286 20.93 6.45 13.25
CA GLU A 286 22.37 6.44 13.56
C GLU A 286 23.21 7.20 12.52
N ARG A 287 22.91 7.02 11.23
CA ARG A 287 23.74 7.57 10.14
C ARG A 287 23.40 9.00 9.73
N LEU A 288 22.11 9.38 9.76
CA LEU A 288 21.65 10.66 9.24
C LEU A 288 22.32 11.90 9.89
N PRO A 289 22.64 11.91 11.20
CA PRO A 289 23.34 13.05 11.82
C PRO A 289 24.72 13.32 11.25
N SER A 290 25.43 12.30 10.74
CA SER A 290 26.77 12.42 10.14
C SER A 290 26.75 12.85 8.67
N ILE A 291 25.56 12.86 8.03
CA ILE A 291 25.41 13.21 6.62
C ILE A 291 25.08 14.69 6.50
N GLU A 292 26.09 15.49 6.24
CA GLU A 292 25.96 16.92 6.00
C GLU A 292 25.63 17.22 4.54
N GLY A 293 25.15 18.43 4.26
CA GLY A 293 24.91 18.91 2.92
C GLY A 293 23.48 19.37 2.64
N PRO A 294 23.19 19.74 1.40
CA PRO A 294 21.86 20.23 1.03
C PRO A 294 20.82 19.11 1.07
N ILE A 295 19.56 19.50 1.25
CA ILE A 295 18.40 18.59 1.25
C ILE A 295 17.69 18.56 -0.11
N ARG A 296 18.15 19.34 -1.06
CA ARG A 296 17.60 19.39 -2.44
C ARG A 296 18.64 20.00 -3.40
N CYS A 297 18.57 19.56 -4.64
CA CYS A 297 19.30 20.23 -5.71
C CYS A 297 18.58 21.53 -6.13
N PRO A 298 19.29 22.52 -6.69
CA PRO A 298 18.68 23.77 -7.11
C PRO A 298 17.85 23.55 -8.38
N ILE A 299 16.56 23.94 -8.32
CA ILE A 299 15.69 24.12 -9.47
C ILE A 299 15.37 25.63 -9.49
N PRO A 300 15.85 26.42 -10.49
CA PRO A 300 15.78 27.89 -10.44
C PRO A 300 14.37 28.43 -10.27
N ASN A 301 13.39 27.87 -10.95
CA ASN A 301 11.97 28.21 -10.80
C ASN A 301 11.11 26.94 -11.00
N PRO A 302 10.69 26.26 -9.93
CA PRO A 302 9.87 25.06 -10.06
C PRO A 302 8.54 25.26 -10.78
N LEU A 303 7.98 26.49 -10.79
CA LEU A 303 6.73 26.81 -11.47
C LEU A 303 6.90 27.06 -12.98
N ALA A 304 8.14 27.27 -13.44
CA ALA A 304 8.48 27.47 -14.84
C ALA A 304 9.52 26.43 -15.32
N TRP A 305 9.65 25.33 -14.61
CA TRP A 305 10.61 24.30 -14.94
C TRP A 305 10.09 23.43 -16.09
N ASN A 306 10.87 23.40 -17.18
CA ASN A 306 10.63 22.51 -18.30
C ASN A 306 11.49 21.25 -18.10
N VAL A 307 10.86 20.11 -17.98
CA VAL A 307 11.53 18.82 -17.94
C VAL A 307 11.90 18.44 -19.37
N PRO A 308 13.14 18.05 -19.67
CA PRO A 308 13.55 17.65 -21.01
C PRO A 308 12.64 16.59 -21.62
N ALA A 309 12.62 16.52 -22.96
CA ALA A 309 11.90 15.43 -23.64
C ALA A 309 12.57 14.09 -23.31
N GLY A 310 11.76 13.11 -22.93
CA GLY A 310 12.21 11.79 -22.51
C GLY A 310 11.11 11.01 -21.84
N GLU A 311 11.43 9.79 -21.45
CA GLU A 311 10.54 8.92 -20.69
C GLU A 311 11.31 8.21 -19.58
N ALA A 312 10.61 7.89 -18.50
CA ALA A 312 11.17 7.11 -17.39
C ALA A 312 10.15 6.09 -16.89
N TYR A 313 10.65 4.94 -16.49
CA TYR A 313 9.92 3.93 -15.74
C TYR A 313 10.64 3.68 -14.43
N THR A 314 10.05 4.14 -13.34
CA THR A 314 10.60 3.97 -12.00
C THR A 314 9.69 3.11 -11.16
N ARG A 315 10.29 2.38 -10.22
CA ARG A 315 9.56 1.51 -9.30
C ARG A 315 10.13 1.60 -7.88
N VAL A 316 9.26 1.39 -6.92
CA VAL A 316 9.58 1.34 -5.48
C VAL A 316 8.76 0.24 -4.82
N GLU A 317 9.23 -0.27 -3.70
CA GLU A 317 8.46 -1.20 -2.87
C GLU A 317 7.56 -0.42 -1.93
N SER A 318 6.25 -0.42 -2.17
CA SER A 318 5.26 0.08 -1.20
C SER A 318 4.92 -1.00 -0.16
N SER A 319 4.16 -0.65 0.87
CA SER A 319 3.66 -1.62 1.87
C SER A 319 2.76 -2.71 1.26
N LYS A 320 2.23 -2.46 0.07
CA LYS A 320 1.31 -3.36 -0.65
C LYS A 320 2.00 -4.15 -1.75
N GLY A 321 3.20 -3.75 -2.15
CA GLY A 321 4.01 -4.36 -3.20
C GLY A 321 4.63 -3.35 -4.15
N GLU A 322 5.10 -3.83 -5.30
CA GLU A 322 5.74 -3.01 -6.32
C GLU A 322 4.79 -1.94 -6.86
N LEU A 323 5.16 -0.68 -6.62
CA LEU A 323 4.54 0.50 -7.20
C LEU A 323 5.45 1.05 -8.29
N ALA A 324 4.90 1.37 -9.46
CA ALA A 324 5.65 1.96 -10.54
C ALA A 324 4.95 3.16 -11.18
N TYR A 325 5.76 4.09 -11.68
CA TYR A 325 5.33 5.19 -12.53
C TYR A 325 6.02 5.11 -13.89
N TYR A 326 5.23 5.24 -14.95
CA TYR A 326 5.73 5.49 -16.29
C TYR A 326 5.35 6.91 -16.67
N VAL A 327 6.34 7.74 -16.95
CA VAL A 327 6.18 9.17 -17.20
C VAL A 327 6.83 9.54 -18.51
N VAL A 328 6.11 10.33 -19.33
CA VAL A 328 6.60 10.84 -20.61
C VAL A 328 6.58 12.37 -20.59
N SER A 329 7.71 12.98 -20.97
CA SER A 329 7.87 14.42 -21.18
C SER A 329 8.14 14.72 -22.65
N THR A 330 7.52 15.76 -23.16
CA THR A 330 7.81 16.31 -24.51
C THR A 330 8.68 17.58 -24.47
N GLY A 331 9.30 17.87 -23.32
CA GLY A 331 10.15 19.06 -23.15
C GLY A 331 9.41 20.29 -22.63
N GLY A 332 8.24 20.11 -22.02
CA GLY A 332 7.40 21.19 -21.51
C GLY A 332 7.33 21.26 -19.98
N ASP A 333 6.47 22.18 -19.52
CA ASP A 333 6.21 22.43 -18.09
C ASP A 333 5.24 21.42 -17.45
N LYS A 334 4.69 20.49 -18.25
CA LYS A 334 3.70 19.48 -17.87
C LYS A 334 4.07 18.11 -18.42
N PRO A 335 3.66 17.01 -17.73
CA PRO A 335 3.74 15.68 -18.31
C PRO A 335 2.89 15.55 -19.58
N TYR A 336 3.39 14.85 -20.58
CA TYR A 336 2.59 14.39 -21.70
C TYR A 336 1.73 13.19 -21.32
N ARG A 337 2.32 12.23 -20.58
CA ARG A 337 1.64 11.05 -20.06
C ARG A 337 2.18 10.69 -18.68
N VAL A 338 1.28 10.35 -17.78
CA VAL A 338 1.60 9.70 -16.51
C VAL A 338 0.76 8.45 -16.38
N HIS A 339 1.40 7.32 -16.16
CA HIS A 339 0.72 6.06 -15.86
C HIS A 339 1.21 5.55 -14.50
N VAL A 340 0.26 5.14 -13.67
CA VAL A 340 0.52 4.61 -12.32
C VAL A 340 0.16 3.14 -12.29
N ARG A 341 1.14 2.27 -12.06
CA ARG A 341 0.92 0.86 -11.77
C ARG A 341 0.98 0.64 -10.27
N GLY A 342 -0.17 0.67 -9.63
CA GLY A 342 -0.30 0.30 -8.22
C GLY A 342 -0.49 -1.21 -8.04
N PRO A 343 0.08 -1.84 -6.99
CA PRO A 343 -0.11 -3.27 -6.72
C PRO A 343 -1.58 -3.61 -6.42
N SER A 344 -2.32 -2.68 -5.82
CA SER A 344 -3.73 -2.88 -5.45
C SER A 344 -4.64 -3.19 -6.63
N SER A 345 -4.34 -2.68 -7.83
CA SER A 345 -5.15 -2.93 -9.03
C SER A 345 -5.24 -4.43 -9.36
N MET A 346 -4.11 -5.15 -9.24
CA MET A 346 -4.09 -6.60 -9.47
C MET A 346 -4.72 -7.35 -8.31
N HIS A 347 -4.40 -6.95 -7.07
CA HIS A 347 -4.85 -7.63 -5.86
C HIS A 347 -6.37 -7.52 -5.67
N ALA A 348 -6.95 -6.32 -5.81
CA ALA A 348 -8.37 -6.07 -5.57
C ALA A 348 -9.30 -6.58 -6.67
N VAL A 349 -8.83 -6.63 -7.91
CA VAL A 349 -9.67 -7.06 -9.03
C VAL A 349 -9.39 -8.52 -9.35
N GLN A 350 -8.31 -8.79 -10.08
CA GLN A 350 -8.07 -10.11 -10.65
C GLN A 350 -7.80 -11.19 -9.59
N VAL A 351 -6.98 -10.89 -8.58
CA VAL A 351 -6.58 -11.88 -7.56
C VAL A 351 -7.74 -12.19 -6.64
N LEU A 352 -8.45 -11.15 -6.15
CA LEU A 352 -9.61 -11.32 -5.28
C LEU A 352 -10.71 -12.15 -5.95
N GLU A 353 -11.06 -11.88 -7.22
CA GLU A 353 -12.05 -12.65 -7.96
C GLU A 353 -11.69 -14.15 -8.01
N LYS A 354 -10.41 -14.45 -8.29
CA LYS A 354 -9.94 -15.85 -8.40
C LYS A 354 -9.90 -16.57 -7.07
N LEU A 355 -9.48 -15.87 -5.99
CA LEU A 355 -9.40 -16.47 -4.67
C LEU A 355 -10.78 -16.64 -4.01
N ALA A 356 -11.78 -15.84 -4.43
CA ALA A 356 -13.14 -15.96 -3.95
C ALA A 356 -13.90 -17.15 -4.54
N LEU A 357 -13.51 -17.63 -5.73
CA LEU A 357 -14.18 -18.77 -6.37
C LEU A 357 -14.07 -20.04 -5.52
N GLY A 358 -15.20 -20.64 -5.17
CA GLY A 358 -15.25 -21.83 -4.33
C GLY A 358 -15.05 -21.58 -2.83
N ALA A 359 -14.73 -20.33 -2.43
CA ALA A 359 -14.63 -19.95 -1.02
C ALA A 359 -16.04 -19.87 -0.40
N ARG A 360 -16.09 -19.79 0.92
CA ARG A 360 -17.34 -19.51 1.62
C ARG A 360 -17.60 -18.01 1.65
N LEU A 361 -18.87 -17.64 1.72
CA LEU A 361 -19.29 -16.25 1.87
C LEU A 361 -18.56 -15.53 3.01
N GLU A 362 -18.43 -16.19 4.15
CA GLU A 362 -17.76 -15.67 5.34
C GLU A 362 -16.25 -15.45 5.19
N ASP A 363 -15.61 -16.11 4.20
CA ASP A 363 -14.18 -16.01 3.94
C ASP A 363 -13.82 -14.85 3.00
N ILE A 364 -14.80 -14.26 2.30
CA ILE A 364 -14.56 -13.16 1.35
C ILE A 364 -13.87 -11.98 2.03
N ALA A 365 -14.37 -11.55 3.20
CA ALA A 365 -13.75 -10.46 3.95
C ALA A 365 -12.33 -10.81 4.39
N GLN A 366 -12.08 -12.07 4.81
CA GLN A 366 -10.75 -12.54 5.18
C GLN A 366 -9.77 -12.49 4.01
N ILE A 367 -10.20 -12.93 2.82
CA ILE A 367 -9.40 -12.90 1.60
C ILE A 367 -9.09 -11.44 1.27
N MET A 368 -10.10 -10.58 1.20
CA MET A 368 -9.98 -9.18 0.80
C MET A 368 -9.01 -8.39 1.71
N PHE A 369 -9.24 -8.41 3.02
CA PHE A 369 -8.39 -7.68 3.97
C PHE A 369 -6.98 -8.25 4.06
N SER A 370 -6.79 -9.56 3.82
CA SER A 370 -5.45 -10.14 3.77
C SER A 370 -4.64 -9.68 2.55
N LEU A 371 -5.30 -9.35 1.44
CA LEU A 371 -4.66 -8.79 0.25
C LEU A 371 -4.22 -7.34 0.45
N ASP A 372 -4.83 -6.62 1.40
CA ASP A 372 -4.51 -5.23 1.73
C ASP A 372 -4.52 -4.31 0.51
N ALA A 373 -5.59 -4.37 -0.27
CA ALA A 373 -5.75 -3.53 -1.44
C ALA A 373 -6.28 -2.15 -1.08
N CYS A 374 -5.85 -1.12 -1.77
CA CYS A 374 -6.31 0.26 -1.59
C CYS A 374 -7.25 0.66 -2.74
N PRO A 375 -8.58 0.75 -2.55
CA PRO A 375 -9.51 1.11 -3.62
C PRO A 375 -9.21 2.45 -4.31
N PRO A 376 -8.81 3.52 -3.59
CA PRO A 376 -8.33 4.74 -4.22
C PRO A 376 -7.17 4.55 -5.21
N GLU A 377 -6.26 3.60 -4.93
CA GLU A 377 -5.14 3.25 -5.80
C GLU A 377 -5.59 2.40 -7.00
N VAL A 378 -6.59 1.54 -6.81
CA VAL A 378 -7.20 0.76 -7.90
C VAL A 378 -7.78 1.69 -8.95
N ASP A 379 -8.52 2.70 -8.51
CA ASP A 379 -9.31 3.58 -9.37
C ASP A 379 -8.53 4.81 -9.89
N ARG A 380 -7.40 5.15 -9.29
CA ARG A 380 -6.48 6.27 -9.54
C ARG A 380 -6.96 7.45 -10.39
#